data_f2245f5c880650f04254c0d7c7a9d96a
#
_entry.id   f2245f5c880650f04254c0d7c7a9d96a
#
_cell.length_a   1.000
_cell.length_b   1.000
_cell.length_c   1.000
_cell.angle_alpha   90.00
_cell.angle_beta   90.00
_cell.angle_gamma   90.00
#
_symmetry.space_group_name_H-M   'P 1'
#
loop_
_entity.id
_entity.type
_entity.pdbx_description
1 polymer ?
#
loop_
_entity_poly.entity_id
_entity_poly.type
_entity_poly.pdbx_seq_one_letter_code
_entity_poly.pdbx_strand_id
1 'polypeptide(L)'
;LCPTPQGLYCPPGDFYIDPVRGGVDRAVVTHGHSDHARAGHRAVLATPETLEAMSVRYGEAFTQARQVAAYGDTTRFGDVDVTLHPAGHVIGSAQVEVKWKGFTMVCTGDYKRRPDPTCRLFEVIPCNIFISEATFALPVFRHPDASGECRKLLDSIRAFPDRAHLVGVYEFGRGHRVICELRNAGYHEPIYIHGALKALCDMYQRLGVPLGALESATLDSSGKKGGQRSQSEKFAGRIVPL
;
A
#
# COMPACT_ATOMS: atom_id res chain seq x y z
N LEU A 1 -25.01 -4.81 3.44
CA LEU A 1 -23.82 -5.68 3.52
C LEU A 1 -24.03 -6.73 4.61
N CYS A 2 -23.70 -7.99 4.33
CA CYS A 2 -23.86 -9.12 5.26
C CYS A 2 -22.48 -9.77 5.49
N PRO A 3 -22.05 -9.99 6.74
CA PRO A 3 -20.87 -10.78 7.02
C PRO A 3 -21.10 -12.24 6.66
N THR A 4 -20.15 -12.86 5.97
CA THR A 4 -20.15 -14.27 5.58
C THR A 4 -18.77 -14.87 5.87
N PRO A 5 -18.63 -16.22 5.86
CA PRO A 5 -17.31 -16.84 5.95
C PRO A 5 -16.34 -16.47 4.82
N GLN A 6 -16.87 -15.96 3.69
CA GLN A 6 -16.07 -15.52 2.53
C GLN A 6 -15.68 -14.04 2.60
N GLY A 7 -16.28 -13.28 3.47
CA GLY A 7 -16.07 -11.84 3.62
C GLY A 7 -17.39 -11.06 3.67
N LEU A 8 -17.30 -9.76 3.44
CA LEU A 8 -18.44 -8.85 3.49
C LEU A 8 -19.20 -8.88 2.15
N TYR A 9 -20.41 -9.45 2.13
CA TYR A 9 -21.20 -9.66 0.92
C TYR A 9 -22.33 -8.64 0.77
N CYS A 10 -22.55 -8.18 -0.46
CA CYS A 10 -23.66 -7.31 -0.85
C CYS A 10 -24.68 -8.09 -1.69
N PRO A 11 -25.77 -8.64 -1.07
CA PRO A 11 -26.74 -9.46 -1.81
C PRO A 11 -27.41 -8.75 -3.00
N PRO A 12 -27.85 -7.46 -2.89
CA PRO A 12 -28.52 -6.80 -4.01
C PRO A 12 -27.60 -6.49 -5.21
N GLY A 13 -26.30 -6.36 -4.97
CA GLY A 13 -25.29 -6.08 -6.01
C GLY A 13 -24.50 -7.31 -6.45
N ASP A 14 -24.67 -8.44 -5.72
CA ASP A 14 -23.98 -9.70 -5.93
C ASP A 14 -22.45 -9.53 -6.06
N PHE A 15 -21.83 -8.94 -5.03
CA PHE A 15 -20.38 -8.78 -4.92
C PHE A 15 -19.90 -8.88 -3.47
N TYR A 16 -18.62 -9.16 -3.29
CA TYR A 16 -17.92 -9.13 -2.01
C TYR A 16 -16.99 -7.92 -1.91
N ILE A 17 -16.82 -7.38 -0.72
CA ILE A 17 -15.75 -6.42 -0.41
C ILE A 17 -14.64 -7.19 0.30
N ASP A 18 -13.41 -7.10 -0.18
CA ASP A 18 -12.20 -7.74 0.33
C ASP A 18 -12.43 -9.22 0.73
N PRO A 19 -12.82 -10.08 -0.20
CA PRO A 19 -13.08 -11.48 0.13
C PRO A 19 -11.83 -12.18 0.63
N VAL A 20 -11.96 -12.93 1.74
CA VAL A 20 -10.84 -13.56 2.46
C VAL A 20 -10.14 -14.68 1.68
N ARG A 21 -10.78 -15.19 0.60
CA ARG A 21 -10.24 -16.23 -0.29
C ARG A 21 -10.63 -15.91 -1.73
N GLY A 22 -9.83 -16.40 -2.69
CA GLY A 22 -10.16 -16.38 -4.11
C GLY A 22 -11.43 -17.18 -4.45
N GLY A 23 -11.93 -17.03 -5.68
CA GLY A 23 -13.03 -17.84 -6.23
C GLY A 23 -14.43 -17.22 -6.17
N VAL A 24 -14.56 -15.94 -5.80
CA VAL A 24 -15.85 -15.23 -5.94
C VAL A 24 -16.03 -14.69 -7.35
N ASP A 25 -17.31 -14.55 -7.78
CA ASP A 25 -17.61 -13.99 -9.10
C ASP A 25 -17.26 -12.51 -9.21
N ARG A 26 -17.53 -11.72 -8.16
CA ARG A 26 -17.18 -10.28 -8.13
C ARG A 26 -16.60 -9.89 -6.78
N ALA A 27 -15.40 -9.30 -6.84
CA ALA A 27 -14.73 -8.71 -5.69
C ALA A 27 -14.58 -7.20 -5.90
N VAL A 28 -14.89 -6.40 -4.90
CA VAL A 28 -14.46 -5.00 -4.79
C VAL A 28 -13.30 -4.99 -3.82
N VAL A 29 -12.11 -4.59 -4.28
CA VAL A 29 -10.88 -4.63 -3.48
C VAL A 29 -10.50 -3.23 -3.04
N THR A 30 -10.38 -3.04 -1.73
CA THR A 30 -10.09 -1.73 -1.13
C THR A 30 -8.66 -1.29 -1.35
N HIS A 31 -7.67 -2.19 -1.23
CA HIS A 31 -6.26 -1.87 -1.42
C HIS A 31 -5.39 -3.12 -1.65
N GLY A 32 -4.13 -2.93 -2.05
CA GLY A 32 -3.23 -3.99 -2.52
C GLY A 32 -2.53 -4.85 -1.45
N HIS A 33 -2.85 -4.77 -0.15
CA HIS A 33 -2.32 -5.69 0.85
C HIS A 33 -2.88 -7.11 0.66
N SER A 34 -2.08 -8.12 0.95
CA SER A 34 -2.40 -9.53 0.63
C SER A 34 -3.57 -10.11 1.41
N ASP A 35 -3.93 -9.56 2.53
CA ASP A 35 -5.09 -9.94 3.34
C ASP A 35 -6.41 -9.37 2.79
N HIS A 36 -6.36 -8.30 2.00
CA HIS A 36 -7.50 -7.71 1.30
C HIS A 36 -7.55 -8.10 -0.19
N ALA A 37 -6.41 -8.01 -0.89
CA ALA A 37 -6.29 -8.26 -2.32
C ALA A 37 -5.95 -9.71 -2.62
N ARG A 38 -6.93 -10.60 -2.68
CA ARG A 38 -6.76 -12.01 -3.05
C ARG A 38 -6.85 -12.19 -4.56
N ALA A 39 -6.00 -13.06 -5.12
CA ALA A 39 -6.10 -13.48 -6.52
C ALA A 39 -7.15 -14.59 -6.71
N GLY A 40 -7.53 -14.86 -7.99
CA GLY A 40 -8.37 -15.98 -8.36
C GLY A 40 -9.87 -15.66 -8.39
N HIS A 41 -10.28 -14.40 -8.30
CA HIS A 41 -11.67 -13.99 -8.53
C HIS A 41 -11.98 -13.91 -10.03
N ARG A 42 -13.26 -14.10 -10.41
CA ARG A 42 -13.67 -13.94 -11.79
C ARG A 42 -13.57 -12.48 -12.25
N ALA A 43 -14.05 -11.53 -11.44
CA ALA A 43 -13.92 -10.11 -11.71
C ALA A 43 -13.47 -9.36 -10.45
N VAL A 44 -12.58 -8.38 -10.62
CA VAL A 44 -12.10 -7.49 -9.56
C VAL A 44 -12.33 -6.05 -9.95
N LEU A 45 -13.10 -5.31 -9.15
CA LEU A 45 -13.24 -3.87 -9.20
C LEU A 45 -12.29 -3.24 -8.16
N ALA A 46 -11.41 -2.36 -8.60
CA ALA A 46 -10.54 -1.59 -7.73
C ALA A 46 -9.99 -0.35 -8.44
N THR A 47 -9.25 0.48 -7.72
CA THR A 47 -8.50 1.60 -8.32
C THR A 47 -7.43 1.09 -9.28
N PRO A 48 -7.00 1.90 -10.28
CA PRO A 48 -5.92 1.53 -11.20
C PRO A 48 -4.66 1.07 -10.47
N GLU A 49 -4.26 1.80 -9.42
CA GLU A 49 -3.06 1.54 -8.64
C GLU A 49 -3.17 0.24 -7.83
N THR A 50 -4.34 -0.06 -7.28
CA THR A 50 -4.59 -1.33 -6.58
C THR A 50 -4.52 -2.51 -7.55
N LEU A 51 -5.11 -2.40 -8.75
CA LEU A 51 -5.02 -3.43 -9.77
C LEU A 51 -3.58 -3.64 -10.26
N GLU A 52 -2.80 -2.56 -10.42
CA GLU A 52 -1.38 -2.65 -10.76
C GLU A 52 -0.58 -3.34 -9.65
N ALA A 53 -0.83 -3.00 -8.38
CA ALA A 53 -0.20 -3.69 -7.24
C ALA A 53 -0.53 -5.20 -7.21
N MET A 54 -1.77 -5.57 -7.54
CA MET A 54 -2.16 -6.98 -7.66
C MET A 54 -1.44 -7.67 -8.83
N SER A 55 -1.25 -6.98 -9.97
CA SER A 55 -0.49 -7.50 -11.11
C SER A 55 0.97 -7.73 -10.74
N VAL A 56 1.61 -6.79 -10.05
CA VAL A 56 3.00 -6.92 -9.58
C VAL A 56 3.17 -8.13 -8.65
N ARG A 57 2.19 -8.38 -7.77
CA ARG A 57 2.27 -9.44 -6.75
C ARG A 57 1.88 -10.82 -7.26
N TYR A 58 0.87 -10.91 -8.11
CA TYR A 58 0.26 -12.17 -8.51
C TYR A 58 0.39 -12.47 -10.00
N GLY A 59 1.00 -11.57 -10.76
CA GLY A 59 1.05 -11.64 -12.22
C GLY A 59 -0.23 -11.14 -12.90
N GLU A 60 -0.17 -10.96 -14.21
CA GLU A 60 -1.24 -10.36 -15.00
C GLU A 60 -2.56 -11.17 -14.99
N ALA A 61 -2.48 -12.48 -14.73
CA ALA A 61 -3.62 -13.40 -14.71
C ALA A 61 -4.29 -13.53 -13.32
N PHE A 62 -4.10 -12.56 -12.40
CA PHE A 62 -4.66 -12.64 -11.05
C PHE A 62 -6.20 -12.66 -10.99
N THR A 63 -6.86 -12.22 -12.06
CA THR A 63 -8.32 -12.26 -12.24
C THR A 63 -8.64 -12.45 -13.72
N GLN A 64 -9.85 -12.95 -14.03
CA GLN A 64 -10.30 -13.09 -15.42
C GLN A 64 -10.75 -11.74 -16.02
N ALA A 65 -11.30 -10.85 -15.18
CA ALA A 65 -11.74 -9.52 -15.62
C ALA A 65 -11.30 -8.44 -14.61
N ARG A 66 -10.65 -7.39 -15.13
CA ARG A 66 -10.29 -6.20 -14.37
C ARG A 66 -11.31 -5.12 -14.62
N GLN A 67 -11.94 -4.61 -13.58
CA GLN A 67 -12.83 -3.46 -13.63
C GLN A 67 -12.13 -2.29 -12.95
N VAL A 68 -11.75 -1.30 -13.73
CA VAL A 68 -11.06 -0.11 -13.24
C VAL A 68 -12.11 0.91 -12.80
N ALA A 69 -12.00 1.43 -11.59
CA ALA A 69 -12.77 2.57 -11.11
C ALA A 69 -11.82 3.63 -10.54
N ALA A 70 -11.77 4.80 -11.13
CA ALA A 70 -11.07 5.93 -10.52
C ALA A 70 -11.82 6.42 -9.28
N TYR A 71 -11.14 7.18 -8.42
CA TYR A 71 -11.81 7.78 -7.27
C TYR A 71 -12.93 8.73 -7.73
N GLY A 72 -14.10 8.55 -7.15
CA GLY A 72 -15.30 9.31 -7.49
C GLY A 72 -16.15 8.70 -8.61
N ASP A 73 -15.61 7.77 -9.38
CA ASP A 73 -16.38 7.06 -10.41
C ASP A 73 -17.35 6.08 -9.77
N THR A 74 -18.60 6.07 -10.28
CA THR A 74 -19.64 5.16 -9.82
C THR A 74 -19.78 3.97 -10.77
N THR A 75 -19.66 2.77 -10.22
CA THR A 75 -19.95 1.50 -10.90
C THR A 75 -21.28 0.94 -10.40
N ARG A 76 -22.14 0.52 -11.33
CA ARG A 76 -23.46 -0.02 -10.97
C ARG A 76 -23.48 -1.54 -11.04
N PHE A 77 -23.93 -2.17 -9.94
CA PHE A 77 -24.17 -3.61 -9.83
C PHE A 77 -25.64 -3.86 -9.49
N GLY A 78 -26.46 -4.24 -10.46
CA GLY A 78 -27.90 -4.32 -10.29
C GLY A 78 -28.49 -2.95 -9.89
N ASP A 79 -29.13 -2.89 -8.72
CA ASP A 79 -29.69 -1.66 -8.16
C ASP A 79 -28.77 -0.96 -7.16
N VAL A 80 -27.52 -1.40 -7.07
CA VAL A 80 -26.51 -0.87 -6.14
C VAL A 80 -25.49 -0.01 -6.90
N ASP A 81 -25.27 1.18 -6.43
CA ASP A 81 -24.20 2.05 -6.90
C ASP A 81 -22.99 1.93 -5.95
N VAL A 82 -21.80 1.70 -6.52
CA VAL A 82 -20.53 1.56 -5.80
C VAL A 82 -19.57 2.67 -6.28
N THR A 83 -19.05 3.44 -5.34
CA THR A 83 -18.07 4.50 -5.60
C THR A 83 -16.84 4.31 -4.71
N LEU A 84 -15.65 4.48 -5.28
CA LEU A 84 -14.40 4.38 -4.55
C LEU A 84 -13.91 5.77 -4.15
N HIS A 85 -13.53 5.95 -2.88
CA HIS A 85 -13.00 7.21 -2.34
C HIS A 85 -11.64 6.99 -1.67
N PRO A 86 -10.74 7.99 -1.65
CA PRO A 86 -9.42 7.82 -1.04
C PRO A 86 -9.49 7.39 0.43
N ALA A 87 -8.71 6.37 0.80
CA ALA A 87 -8.59 5.89 2.18
C ALA A 87 -7.31 6.36 2.90
N GLY A 88 -6.32 6.92 2.18
CA GLY A 88 -5.10 7.48 2.77
C GLY A 88 -4.10 6.46 3.31
N HIS A 89 -4.31 5.16 3.09
CA HIS A 89 -3.53 4.09 3.70
C HIS A 89 -2.26 3.75 2.89
N VAL A 90 -2.43 3.38 1.64
CA VAL A 90 -1.36 3.12 0.65
C VAL A 90 -1.79 3.65 -0.71
N ILE A 91 -0.88 3.65 -1.70
CA ILE A 91 -1.24 4.05 -3.06
C ILE A 91 -2.41 3.22 -3.57
N GLY A 92 -3.41 3.87 -4.15
CA GLY A 92 -4.63 3.23 -4.65
C GLY A 92 -5.64 2.81 -3.58
N SER A 93 -5.35 2.95 -2.27
CA SER A 93 -6.27 2.53 -1.22
C SER A 93 -7.59 3.31 -1.25
N ALA A 94 -8.70 2.58 -1.17
CA ALA A 94 -10.04 3.13 -1.31
C ALA A 94 -10.99 2.70 -0.19
N GLN A 95 -11.83 3.65 0.22
CA GLN A 95 -13.08 3.36 0.91
C GLN A 95 -14.12 2.97 -0.14
N VAL A 96 -14.99 2.03 0.17
CA VAL A 96 -16.07 1.58 -0.70
C VAL A 96 -17.39 2.18 -0.21
N GLU A 97 -17.89 3.17 -0.93
CA GLU A 97 -19.24 3.69 -0.74
C GLU A 97 -20.24 2.81 -1.51
N VAL A 98 -21.29 2.37 -0.83
CA VAL A 98 -22.36 1.53 -1.38
C VAL A 98 -23.69 2.24 -1.17
N LYS A 99 -24.34 2.64 -2.26
CA LYS A 99 -25.68 3.26 -2.24
C LYS A 99 -26.73 2.30 -2.72
N TRP A 100 -27.79 2.15 -1.93
CA TRP A 100 -28.92 1.30 -2.26
C TRP A 100 -30.20 1.78 -1.58
N LYS A 101 -31.26 1.99 -2.36
CA LYS A 101 -32.59 2.42 -1.88
C LYS A 101 -32.55 3.60 -0.89
N GLY A 102 -31.76 4.61 -1.19
CA GLY A 102 -31.63 5.81 -0.35
C GLY A 102 -30.71 5.68 0.86
N PHE A 103 -30.13 4.52 1.12
CA PHE A 103 -29.12 4.31 2.16
C PHE A 103 -27.71 4.37 1.58
N THR A 104 -26.81 5.00 2.32
CA THR A 104 -25.37 5.04 2.03
C THR A 104 -24.62 4.29 3.11
N MET A 105 -23.83 3.30 2.71
CA MET A 105 -22.89 2.58 3.57
C MET A 105 -21.47 2.84 3.08
N VAL A 106 -20.52 2.99 4.00
CA VAL A 106 -19.10 3.12 3.70
C VAL A 106 -18.34 2.01 4.43
N CYS A 107 -17.58 1.21 3.67
CA CYS A 107 -16.60 0.28 4.19
C CYS A 107 -15.21 0.87 3.95
N THR A 108 -14.44 1.14 5.02
CA THR A 108 -13.19 1.88 4.92
C THR A 108 -12.06 1.08 4.28
N GLY A 109 -12.09 -0.25 4.36
CA GLY A 109 -10.85 -1.01 4.30
C GLY A 109 -9.88 -0.51 5.39
N ASP A 110 -8.61 -0.68 5.17
CA ASP A 110 -7.60 -0.01 6.01
C ASP A 110 -7.48 1.47 5.61
N TYR A 111 -7.42 2.37 6.59
CA TYR A 111 -7.35 3.79 6.31
C TYR A 111 -6.37 4.55 7.22
N LYS A 112 -5.98 5.73 6.76
CA LYS A 112 -5.13 6.63 7.54
C LYS A 112 -5.53 8.09 7.31
N ARG A 113 -5.85 8.79 8.38
CA ARG A 113 -6.26 10.20 8.33
C ARG A 113 -5.09 11.18 8.27
N ARG A 114 -3.88 10.73 8.67
CA ARG A 114 -2.67 11.55 8.59
C ARG A 114 -2.17 11.59 7.14
N PRO A 115 -1.65 12.74 6.67
CA PRO A 115 -1.04 12.84 5.35
C PRO A 115 0.05 11.78 5.12
N ASP A 116 0.08 11.29 3.89
CA ASP A 116 1.09 10.34 3.42
C ASP A 116 1.58 10.81 2.05
N PRO A 117 2.90 11.04 1.85
CA PRO A 117 3.41 11.56 0.59
C PRO A 117 3.27 10.58 -0.58
N THR A 118 2.86 9.34 -0.34
CA THR A 118 2.77 8.27 -1.35
C THR A 118 1.35 8.01 -1.85
N CYS A 119 0.32 8.61 -1.26
CA CYS A 119 -1.07 8.36 -1.62
C CYS A 119 -1.97 9.57 -1.39
N ARG A 120 -3.20 9.52 -1.93
CA ARG A 120 -4.21 10.56 -1.69
C ARG A 120 -4.66 10.56 -0.25
N LEU A 121 -5.00 11.74 0.27
CA LEU A 121 -5.53 11.92 1.63
C LEU A 121 -6.88 11.19 1.79
N PHE A 122 -7.14 10.75 3.02
CA PHE A 122 -8.44 10.21 3.42
C PHE A 122 -9.54 11.24 3.21
N GLU A 123 -10.64 10.80 2.61
CA GLU A 123 -11.83 11.63 2.38
C GLU A 123 -12.93 11.25 3.37
N VAL A 124 -13.62 12.24 3.92
CA VAL A 124 -14.77 12.01 4.83
C VAL A 124 -16.03 11.90 3.99
N ILE A 125 -16.69 10.73 4.04
CA ILE A 125 -17.92 10.46 3.28
C ILE A 125 -19.10 10.41 4.24
N PRO A 126 -20.11 11.30 4.09
CA PRO A 126 -21.34 11.20 4.84
C PRO A 126 -22.09 9.90 4.54
N CYS A 127 -22.46 9.13 5.57
CA CYS A 127 -23.12 7.84 5.39
C CYS A 127 -24.08 7.53 6.53
N ASN A 128 -24.99 6.59 6.29
CA ASN A 128 -25.90 6.06 7.31
C ASN A 128 -25.25 4.96 8.13
N ILE A 129 -24.36 4.18 7.51
CA ILE A 129 -23.65 3.06 8.15
C ILE A 129 -22.18 3.16 7.79
N PHE A 130 -21.32 3.12 8.80
CA PHE A 130 -19.88 3.17 8.66
C PHE A 130 -19.25 1.88 9.20
N ILE A 131 -18.61 1.11 8.33
CA ILE A 131 -17.90 -0.13 8.65
C ILE A 131 -16.41 0.19 8.62
N SER A 132 -15.75 0.15 9.77
CA SER A 132 -14.37 0.60 9.95
C SER A 132 -13.49 -0.48 10.52
N GLU A 133 -12.22 -0.49 10.12
CA GLU A 133 -11.16 -1.17 10.87
C GLU A 133 -10.93 -0.50 12.24
N ALA A 134 -10.25 -1.20 13.13
CA ALA A 134 -9.96 -0.72 14.48
C ALA A 134 -8.56 -1.14 14.99
N THR A 135 -7.60 -1.36 14.10
CA THR A 135 -6.27 -1.88 14.38
C THR A 135 -5.54 -1.08 15.47
N PHE A 136 -5.65 0.24 15.43
CA PHE A 136 -5.04 1.15 16.41
C PHE A 136 -6.07 1.98 17.19
N ALA A 137 -7.27 1.44 17.41
CA ALA A 137 -8.35 2.17 18.08
C ALA A 137 -8.13 2.40 19.58
N LEU A 138 -7.27 1.59 20.23
CA LEU A 138 -6.99 1.77 21.64
C LEU A 138 -6.12 3.02 21.90
N PRO A 139 -6.44 3.83 22.93
CA PRO A 139 -5.71 5.07 23.23
C PRO A 139 -4.22 4.89 23.55
N VAL A 140 -3.78 3.66 23.85
CA VAL A 140 -2.38 3.32 24.09
C VAL A 140 -1.52 3.48 22.83
N PHE A 141 -2.10 3.34 21.65
CA PHE A 141 -1.40 3.49 20.37
C PHE A 141 -1.21 4.97 20.03
N ARG A 142 -0.08 5.53 20.44
CA ARG A 142 0.35 6.89 20.11
C ARG A 142 1.51 6.82 19.13
N HIS A 143 1.28 7.27 17.91
CA HIS A 143 2.31 7.29 16.89
C HIS A 143 2.98 8.66 16.84
N PRO A 144 4.33 8.74 16.96
CA PRO A 144 5.08 9.97 16.73
C PRO A 144 4.88 10.53 15.32
N ASP A 145 5.31 11.76 15.12
CA ASP A 145 5.36 12.35 13.79
C ASP A 145 6.43 11.69 12.93
N ALA A 146 6.08 11.28 11.70
CA ALA A 146 6.99 10.57 10.81
C ALA A 146 8.21 11.40 10.44
N SER A 147 8.06 12.71 10.24
CA SER A 147 9.16 13.61 9.91
C SER A 147 10.16 13.71 11.06
N GLY A 148 9.67 13.69 12.31
CA GLY A 148 10.51 13.65 13.50
C GLY A 148 11.33 12.36 13.60
N GLU A 149 10.72 11.21 13.32
CA GLU A 149 11.42 9.92 13.35
C GLU A 149 12.44 9.82 12.19
N CYS A 150 12.15 10.32 11.02
CA CYS A 150 13.11 10.40 9.91
C CYS A 150 14.30 11.30 10.24
N ARG A 151 14.09 12.44 10.93
CA ARG A 151 15.22 13.29 11.39
C ARG A 151 16.12 12.53 12.35
N LYS A 152 15.59 11.77 13.31
CA LYS A 152 16.41 10.94 14.23
C LYS A 152 17.27 9.93 13.45
N LEU A 153 16.72 9.31 12.40
CA LEU A 153 17.47 8.41 11.55
C LEU A 153 18.61 9.14 10.83
N LEU A 154 18.35 10.34 10.27
CA LEU A 154 19.38 11.15 9.63
C LEU A 154 20.46 11.63 10.60
N ASP A 155 20.09 11.97 11.83
CA ASP A 155 21.06 12.34 12.89
C ASP A 155 21.92 11.14 13.28
N SER A 156 21.34 9.93 13.31
CA SER A 156 22.11 8.70 13.53
C SER A 156 23.12 8.43 12.42
N ILE A 157 22.73 8.66 11.15
CA ILE A 157 23.65 8.52 10.01
C ILE A 157 24.83 9.51 10.12
N ARG A 158 24.55 10.74 10.52
CA ARG A 158 25.60 11.75 10.75
C ARG A 158 26.54 11.39 11.89
N ALA A 159 25.98 10.81 12.96
CA ALA A 159 26.76 10.39 14.13
C ALA A 159 27.60 9.13 13.88
N PHE A 160 27.15 8.25 12.95
CA PHE A 160 27.81 6.99 12.63
C PHE A 160 27.96 6.80 11.12
N PRO A 161 28.81 7.63 10.47
CA PRO A 161 28.92 7.66 9.00
C PRO A 161 29.59 6.40 8.42
N ASP A 162 30.25 5.62 9.24
CA ASP A 162 30.92 4.35 8.91
C ASP A 162 29.98 3.12 9.03
N ARG A 163 28.73 3.31 9.51
CA ARG A 163 27.77 2.23 9.74
C ARG A 163 26.64 2.24 8.72
N ALA A 164 26.17 1.05 8.34
CA ALA A 164 24.90 0.88 7.63
C ALA A 164 23.73 1.02 8.60
N HIS A 165 22.67 1.68 8.17
CA HIS A 165 21.43 1.83 8.94
C HIS A 165 20.33 0.94 8.35
N LEU A 166 20.06 -0.19 9.01
CA LEU A 166 19.01 -1.12 8.60
C LEU A 166 17.65 -0.65 9.12
N VAL A 167 16.68 -0.55 8.24
CA VAL A 167 15.32 -0.09 8.57
C VAL A 167 14.31 -1.18 8.20
N GLY A 168 13.74 -1.85 9.20
CA GLY A 168 12.69 -2.84 8.99
C GLY A 168 11.40 -2.19 8.49
N VAL A 169 10.90 -2.62 7.33
CA VAL A 169 9.69 -2.08 6.71
C VAL A 169 8.80 -3.19 6.15
N TYR A 170 7.50 -2.91 6.02
CA TYR A 170 6.63 -3.75 5.21
C TYR A 170 6.85 -3.48 3.73
N GLU A 171 6.81 -4.54 2.93
CA GLU A 171 7.05 -4.53 1.49
C GLU A 171 6.17 -3.53 0.73
N PHE A 172 4.86 -3.45 1.05
CA PHE A 172 3.92 -2.55 0.39
C PHE A 172 3.48 -1.41 1.31
N GLY A 173 3.62 -0.16 0.85
CA GLY A 173 3.20 1.07 1.54
C GLY A 173 4.25 1.63 2.49
N ARG A 174 4.55 0.98 3.62
CA ARG A 174 5.41 1.56 4.68
C ARG A 174 6.83 1.87 4.21
N GLY A 175 7.46 0.97 3.46
CA GLY A 175 8.80 1.20 2.91
C GLY A 175 8.84 2.42 1.99
N HIS A 176 7.89 2.53 1.09
CA HIS A 176 7.78 3.65 0.15
C HIS A 176 7.55 4.99 0.86
N ARG A 177 6.70 4.99 1.90
CA ARG A 177 6.48 6.17 2.74
C ARG A 177 7.76 6.62 3.44
N VAL A 178 8.51 5.69 4.08
CA VAL A 178 9.79 6.03 4.74
C VAL A 178 10.77 6.64 3.74
N ILE A 179 10.88 6.09 2.54
CA ILE A 179 11.72 6.63 1.48
C ILE A 179 11.29 8.07 1.14
N CYS A 180 10.02 8.33 0.88
CA CYS A 180 9.52 9.67 0.58
C CYS A 180 9.74 10.65 1.74
N GLU A 181 9.50 10.25 2.97
CA GLU A 181 9.74 11.10 4.15
C GLU A 181 11.23 11.44 4.31
N LEU A 182 12.14 10.51 4.02
CA LEU A 182 13.58 10.78 3.99
C LEU A 182 13.96 11.77 2.89
N ARG A 183 13.36 11.65 1.68
CA ARG A 183 13.55 12.62 0.58
C ARG A 183 13.08 14.01 1.00
N ASN A 184 11.89 14.10 1.61
CA ASN A 184 11.35 15.36 2.14
C ASN A 184 12.22 15.95 3.26
N ALA A 185 12.90 15.11 4.03
CA ALA A 185 13.86 15.54 5.06
C ALA A 185 15.26 15.91 4.49
N GLY A 186 15.45 15.88 3.16
CA GLY A 186 16.68 16.29 2.47
C GLY A 186 17.73 15.19 2.28
N TYR A 187 17.37 13.92 2.45
CA TYR A 187 18.25 12.80 2.15
C TYR A 187 18.18 12.44 0.67
N HIS A 188 19.19 12.82 -0.12
CA HIS A 188 19.23 12.62 -1.58
C HIS A 188 20.20 11.52 -2.03
N GLU A 189 20.94 10.94 -1.10
CA GLU A 189 21.84 9.82 -1.39
C GLU A 189 21.05 8.57 -1.83
N PRO A 190 21.66 7.67 -2.61
CA PRO A 190 21.02 6.40 -2.96
C PRO A 190 20.56 5.61 -1.72
N ILE A 191 19.34 5.05 -1.77
CA ILE A 191 18.81 4.16 -0.75
C ILE A 191 18.90 2.73 -1.29
N TYR A 192 19.48 1.83 -0.49
CA TYR A 192 19.70 0.44 -0.89
C TYR A 192 18.54 -0.44 -0.47
N ILE A 193 17.68 -0.84 -1.40
CA ILE A 193 16.49 -1.63 -1.14
C ILE A 193 16.73 -3.13 -1.28
N HIS A 194 16.08 -3.93 -0.43
CA HIS A 194 16.03 -5.37 -0.61
C HIS A 194 15.30 -5.75 -1.92
N GLY A 195 15.70 -6.86 -2.56
CA GLY A 195 15.14 -7.28 -3.85
C GLY A 195 13.61 -7.44 -3.87
N ALA A 196 13.01 -7.84 -2.74
CA ALA A 196 11.56 -7.95 -2.60
C ALA A 196 10.83 -6.60 -2.79
N LEU A 197 11.45 -5.49 -2.42
CA LEU A 197 10.87 -4.14 -2.57
C LEU A 197 10.95 -3.62 -4.01
N LYS A 198 11.85 -4.17 -4.85
CA LYS A 198 12.18 -3.56 -6.14
C LYS A 198 10.97 -3.39 -7.06
N ALA A 199 10.21 -4.44 -7.31
CA ALA A 199 9.09 -4.39 -8.25
C ALA A 199 8.00 -3.39 -7.82
N LEU A 200 7.74 -3.30 -6.52
CA LEU A 200 6.80 -2.32 -5.97
C LEU A 200 7.37 -0.90 -6.00
N CYS A 201 8.66 -0.70 -5.73
CA CYS A 201 9.31 0.61 -5.87
C CYS A 201 9.25 1.09 -7.33
N ASP A 202 9.53 0.23 -8.29
CA ASP A 202 9.43 0.53 -9.72
C ASP A 202 7.99 0.94 -10.09
N MET A 203 6.98 0.25 -9.54
CA MET A 203 5.57 0.61 -9.72
C MET A 203 5.26 1.99 -9.14
N TYR A 204 5.67 2.27 -7.90
CA TYR A 204 5.44 3.59 -7.28
C TYR A 204 6.09 4.72 -8.08
N GLN A 205 7.30 4.52 -8.60
CA GLN A 205 7.99 5.51 -9.45
C GLN A 205 7.25 5.73 -10.76
N ARG A 206 6.76 4.66 -11.44
CA ARG A 206 5.93 4.79 -12.66
C ARG A 206 4.64 5.56 -12.40
N LEU A 207 4.06 5.40 -11.22
CA LEU A 207 2.86 6.13 -10.77
C LEU A 207 3.16 7.55 -10.26
N GLY A 208 4.40 8.03 -10.42
CA GLY A 208 4.80 9.41 -10.13
C GLY A 208 5.19 9.68 -8.67
N VAL A 209 5.36 8.66 -7.83
CA VAL A 209 5.82 8.84 -6.46
C VAL A 209 7.34 9.09 -6.43
N PRO A 210 7.83 10.20 -5.82
CA PRO A 210 9.22 10.61 -5.90
C PRO A 210 10.14 9.85 -4.94
N LEU A 211 10.42 8.57 -5.22
CA LEU A 211 11.31 7.75 -4.39
C LEU A 211 12.80 8.13 -4.56
N GLY A 212 13.17 8.81 -5.65
CA GLY A 212 14.55 9.18 -5.94
C GLY A 212 15.43 7.99 -6.33
N ALA A 213 16.74 8.12 -6.13
CA ALA A 213 17.72 7.09 -6.48
C ALA A 213 17.63 5.88 -5.52
N LEU A 214 17.36 4.70 -6.11
CA LEU A 214 17.30 3.42 -5.40
C LEU A 214 18.31 2.45 -6.00
N GLU A 215 19.02 1.73 -5.16
CA GLU A 215 19.96 0.70 -5.56
C GLU A 215 19.63 -0.63 -4.88
N SER A 216 20.06 -1.75 -5.51
CA SER A 216 19.86 -3.08 -4.92
C SER A 216 20.82 -3.32 -3.77
N ALA A 217 20.29 -3.77 -2.63
CA ALA A 217 21.08 -4.25 -1.50
C ALA A 217 21.56 -5.71 -1.71
N THR A 218 21.16 -6.39 -2.79
CA THR A 218 21.61 -7.75 -3.09
C THR A 218 23.10 -7.76 -3.40
N LEU A 219 23.77 -8.74 -2.82
CA LEU A 219 25.15 -9.03 -3.08
C LEU A 219 25.26 -9.76 -4.43
N ASP A 220 26.06 -9.24 -5.34
CA ASP A 220 26.42 -9.98 -6.54
C ASP A 220 27.10 -11.28 -6.12
N SER A 221 26.42 -12.41 -6.34
CA SER A 221 26.96 -13.75 -6.12
C SER A 221 28.01 -14.16 -7.17
N SER A 222 28.53 -13.20 -7.96
CA SER A 222 29.67 -13.42 -8.84
C SER A 222 30.92 -13.53 -7.99
N GLY A 223 31.16 -14.77 -7.49
CA GLY A 223 32.32 -15.16 -6.69
C GLY A 223 33.66 -14.96 -7.38
N LYS A 224 34.10 -13.73 -7.54
CA LYS A 224 35.52 -13.43 -7.68
C LYS A 224 36.09 -13.12 -6.31
N LYS A 225 36.85 -14.10 -5.77
CA LYS A 225 37.76 -13.93 -4.63
C LYS A 225 38.73 -12.79 -4.96
N GLY A 226 38.35 -11.58 -4.67
CA GLY A 226 39.19 -10.40 -4.81
C GLY A 226 38.85 -9.42 -3.71
N GLY A 227 39.57 -9.53 -2.58
CA GLY A 227 39.58 -8.49 -1.56
C GLY A 227 38.35 -8.41 -0.68
N GLN A 228 38.47 -8.89 0.54
CA GLN A 228 37.51 -8.83 1.64
C GLN A 228 37.32 -7.40 2.18
N ARG A 229 37.61 -6.40 1.36
CA ARG A 229 37.24 -4.99 1.58
C ARG A 229 35.89 -4.82 1.01
N SER A 230 34.84 -4.86 1.87
CA SER A 230 34.01 -4.04 1.18
C SER A 230 32.52 -4.13 1.15
N GLN A 231 31.91 -5.09 1.71
CA GLN A 231 30.45 -5.02 1.79
C GLN A 231 30.01 -3.99 2.84
N SER A 232 30.73 -3.93 3.95
CA SER A 232 30.53 -2.89 4.97
C SER A 232 30.82 -1.47 4.43
N GLU A 233 31.82 -1.33 3.56
CA GLU A 233 32.17 -0.03 2.95
C GLU A 233 31.10 0.44 1.95
N LYS A 234 30.45 -0.46 1.20
CA LYS A 234 29.38 -0.12 0.24
C LYS A 234 28.18 0.54 0.91
N PHE A 235 27.83 0.09 2.11
CA PHE A 235 26.67 0.58 2.85
C PHE A 235 26.99 1.54 3.99
N ALA A 236 28.29 1.93 4.15
CA ALA A 236 28.69 2.89 5.16
C ALA A 236 27.94 4.22 4.98
N GLY A 237 27.33 4.74 6.02
CA GLY A 237 26.51 5.94 5.99
C GLY A 237 25.26 5.85 5.12
N ARG A 238 24.81 4.64 4.77
CA ARG A 238 23.64 4.41 3.89
C ARG A 238 22.47 3.82 4.64
N ILE A 239 21.29 4.07 4.10
CA ILE A 239 20.02 3.50 4.58
C ILE A 239 19.69 2.26 3.75
N VAL A 240 19.31 1.18 4.43
CA VAL A 240 18.95 -0.11 3.82
C VAL A 240 17.60 -0.56 4.38
N PRO A 241 16.47 -0.24 3.73
CA PRO A 241 15.17 -0.85 4.02
C PRO A 241 15.16 -2.34 3.68
N LEU A 242 14.69 -3.14 4.63
CA LEU A 242 14.64 -4.61 4.55
C LEU A 242 13.20 -5.11 4.62
#